data_b1a37ae82e1ee4e45c79c5cf4161af0a
#
_entry.id   b1a37ae82e1ee4e45c79c5cf4161af0a
#
_cell.length_a   1.000
_cell.length_b   1.000
_cell.length_c   1.000
_cell.angle_alpha   90.00
_cell.angle_beta   90.00
_cell.angle_gamma   90.00
#
_symmetry.space_group_name_H-M   'P 1'
#
loop_
_entity.id
_entity.type
_entity.pdbx_description
1 polymer ?
#
loop_
_entity_poly.entity_id
_entity_poly.type
_entity_poly.pdbx_seq_one_letter_code
_entity_poly.pdbx_strand_id
1 'polypeptide(L)'
;NELDELSSYESQLNGLEADYETLLANYNNLLKAKDYLEKARISYAKKYQAPVNAKFKEYFDIVSDNTDSNMYSFDIHNNLLKNEAGQYREIRFLSSGCKDLAGICMRFAFIDSMYKDKKPFIILDDPFVNMDTFSINNAHRLIEKLAKKYQILYFTCHNSRTMK
;
A
#
# COMPACT_ATOMS: atom_id res chain seq x y z
N ASN A 1 67.28 6.97 10.44
CA ASN A 1 67.63 8.38 10.28
C ASN A 1 66.34 9.23 10.28
N GLU A 2 66.35 10.37 11.01
CA GLU A 2 65.16 11.25 11.13
C GLU A 2 64.56 11.65 9.78
N LEU A 3 65.39 11.79 8.72
CA LEU A 3 64.94 12.12 7.37
C LEU A 3 64.16 10.97 6.70
N ASP A 4 64.50 9.72 6.94
CA ASP A 4 63.78 8.54 6.39
C ASP A 4 62.43 8.37 7.10
N GLU A 5 62.37 8.66 8.38
CA GLU A 5 61.12 8.65 9.15
C GLU A 5 60.17 9.76 8.68
N LEU A 6 60.68 10.98 8.43
CA LEU A 6 59.91 12.10 7.95
C LEU A 6 59.28 11.78 6.58
N SER A 7 60.08 11.24 5.64
CA SER A 7 59.57 10.81 4.32
C SER A 7 58.53 9.71 4.41
N SER A 8 58.66 8.80 5.38
CA SER A 8 57.64 7.77 5.63
C SER A 8 56.33 8.37 6.12
N TYR A 9 56.38 9.32 7.05
CA TYR A 9 55.21 10.00 7.58
C TYR A 9 54.51 10.86 6.47
N GLU A 10 55.26 11.56 5.65
CA GLU A 10 54.72 12.30 4.51
C GLU A 10 53.97 11.38 3.51
N SER A 11 54.57 10.22 3.22
CA SER A 11 53.93 9.22 2.35
C SER A 11 52.62 8.67 2.96
N GLN A 12 52.64 8.40 4.27
CA GLN A 12 51.43 7.96 4.99
C GLN A 12 50.34 9.03 5.00
N LEU A 13 50.71 10.29 5.23
CA LEU A 13 49.79 11.43 5.22
C LEU A 13 49.11 11.57 3.85
N ASN A 14 49.89 11.58 2.78
CA ASN A 14 49.37 11.65 1.41
C ASN A 14 48.42 10.49 1.09
N GLY A 15 48.73 9.27 1.56
CA GLY A 15 47.85 8.12 1.41
C GLY A 15 46.52 8.32 2.14
N LEU A 16 46.56 8.78 3.39
CA LEU A 16 45.36 9.04 4.19
C LEU A 16 44.51 10.18 3.61
N GLU A 17 45.14 11.21 3.09
CA GLU A 17 44.41 12.32 2.39
C GLU A 17 43.69 11.81 1.16
N ALA A 18 44.33 10.97 0.31
CA ALA A 18 43.70 10.37 -0.87
C ALA A 18 42.54 9.46 -0.51
N ASP A 19 42.70 8.65 0.54
CA ASP A 19 41.62 7.79 1.06
C ASP A 19 40.47 8.62 1.59
N TYR A 20 40.73 9.69 2.31
CA TYR A 20 39.72 10.62 2.81
C TYR A 20 38.91 11.26 1.68
N GLU A 21 39.60 11.78 0.66
CA GLU A 21 38.93 12.36 -0.52
C GLU A 21 38.04 11.33 -1.23
N THR A 22 38.50 10.10 -1.38
CA THR A 22 37.76 9.00 -1.98
C THR A 22 36.51 8.66 -1.16
N LEU A 23 36.66 8.55 0.17
CA LEU A 23 35.54 8.29 1.06
C LEU A 23 34.52 9.43 1.05
N LEU A 24 35.00 10.69 1.03
CA LEU A 24 34.13 11.86 0.97
C LEU A 24 33.33 11.89 -0.34
N ALA A 25 33.99 11.59 -1.47
CA ALA A 25 33.31 11.48 -2.76
C ALA A 25 32.24 10.39 -2.76
N ASN A 26 32.56 9.21 -2.24
CA ASN A 26 31.62 8.10 -2.09
C ASN A 26 30.44 8.46 -1.19
N TYR A 27 30.69 9.09 -0.06
CA TYR A 27 29.65 9.56 0.86
C TYR A 27 28.69 10.54 0.15
N ASN A 28 29.23 11.51 -0.56
CA ASN A 28 28.43 12.49 -1.31
C ASN A 28 27.60 11.83 -2.44
N ASN A 29 28.15 10.81 -3.10
CA ASN A 29 27.40 10.04 -4.11
C ASN A 29 26.28 9.23 -3.48
N LEU A 30 26.50 8.62 -2.31
CA LEU A 30 25.44 7.90 -1.57
C LEU A 30 24.33 8.83 -1.10
N LEU A 31 24.66 10.05 -0.65
CA LEU A 31 23.65 11.06 -0.30
C LEU A 31 22.78 11.44 -1.50
N LYS A 32 23.40 11.65 -2.67
CA LYS A 32 22.65 11.93 -3.91
C LYS A 32 21.76 10.75 -4.31
N ALA A 33 22.27 9.53 -4.24
CA ALA A 33 21.50 8.33 -4.55
C ALA A 33 20.29 8.20 -3.62
N LYS A 34 20.47 8.44 -2.32
CA LYS A 34 19.37 8.45 -1.34
C LYS A 34 18.30 9.48 -1.69
N ASP A 35 18.69 10.70 -2.04
CA ASP A 35 17.75 11.77 -2.43
C ASP A 35 16.95 11.39 -3.70
N TYR A 36 17.61 10.83 -4.73
CA TYR A 36 16.93 10.35 -5.93
C TYR A 36 15.95 9.23 -5.64
N LEU A 37 16.32 8.27 -4.80
CA LEU A 37 15.42 7.17 -4.41
C LEU A 37 14.21 7.68 -3.64
N GLU A 38 14.39 8.64 -2.74
CA GLU A 38 13.28 9.23 -1.99
C GLU A 38 12.32 10.01 -2.91
N LYS A 39 12.84 10.80 -3.83
CA LYS A 39 12.04 11.50 -4.85
C LYS A 39 11.28 10.52 -5.74
N ALA A 40 11.93 9.44 -6.17
CA ALA A 40 11.28 8.40 -6.96
C ALA A 40 10.16 7.72 -6.17
N ARG A 41 10.39 7.42 -4.88
CA ARG A 41 9.39 6.84 -3.97
C ARG A 41 8.15 7.73 -3.82
N ILE A 42 8.36 9.02 -3.57
CA ILE A 42 7.27 10.00 -3.43
C ILE A 42 6.48 10.11 -4.75
N SER A 43 7.17 10.16 -5.88
CA SER A 43 6.53 10.21 -7.20
C SER A 43 5.71 8.96 -7.48
N TYR A 44 6.24 7.78 -7.15
CA TYR A 44 5.54 6.50 -7.28
C TYR A 44 4.27 6.46 -6.38
N ALA A 45 4.41 6.84 -5.11
CA ALA A 45 3.29 6.89 -4.18
C ALA A 45 2.17 7.81 -4.70
N LYS A 46 2.50 9.01 -5.15
CA LYS A 46 1.53 9.95 -5.71
C LYS A 46 0.84 9.42 -6.96
N LYS A 47 1.58 8.75 -7.85
CA LYS A 47 1.07 8.28 -9.13
C LYS A 47 0.22 7.01 -9.02
N TYR A 48 0.61 6.07 -8.16
CA TYR A 48 0.02 4.73 -8.10
C TYR A 48 -0.76 4.47 -6.82
N GLN A 49 -0.27 4.88 -5.66
CA GLN A 49 -0.96 4.62 -4.39
C GLN A 49 -2.14 5.55 -4.16
N ALA A 50 -2.01 6.84 -4.45
CA ALA A 50 -3.09 7.79 -4.18
C ALA A 50 -4.41 7.45 -4.89
N PRO A 51 -4.44 7.04 -6.19
CA PRO A 51 -5.67 6.61 -6.84
C PRO A 51 -6.28 5.37 -6.20
N VAL A 52 -5.46 4.38 -5.81
CA VAL A 52 -5.93 3.16 -5.14
C VAL A 52 -6.53 3.50 -3.78
N ASN A 53 -5.86 4.34 -2.99
CA ASN A 53 -6.33 4.77 -1.67
C ASN A 53 -7.67 5.53 -1.77
N ALA A 54 -7.82 6.40 -2.76
CA ALA A 54 -9.07 7.11 -2.99
C ALA A 54 -10.22 6.14 -3.32
N LYS A 55 -9.97 5.14 -4.18
CA LYS A 55 -10.95 4.12 -4.52
C LYS A 55 -11.25 3.17 -3.38
N PHE A 56 -10.24 2.79 -2.60
CA PHE A 56 -10.45 2.01 -1.39
C PHE A 56 -11.39 2.72 -0.43
N LYS A 57 -11.17 3.99 -0.14
CA LYS A 57 -12.05 4.78 0.73
C LYS A 57 -13.46 4.84 0.19
N GLU A 58 -13.64 5.13 -1.11
CA GLU A 58 -14.95 5.16 -1.77
C GLU A 58 -15.71 3.83 -1.59
N TYR A 59 -15.02 2.70 -1.72
CA TYR A 59 -15.64 1.38 -1.60
C TYR A 59 -15.86 0.98 -0.14
N PHE A 60 -14.92 1.32 0.71
CA PHE A 60 -15.02 1.04 2.14
C PHE A 60 -16.14 1.83 2.81
N ASP A 61 -16.38 3.08 2.40
CA ASP A 61 -17.52 3.90 2.87
C ASP A 61 -18.87 3.22 2.62
N ILE A 62 -19.02 2.53 1.48
CA ILE A 62 -20.28 1.82 1.16
C ILE A 62 -20.50 0.63 2.09
N VAL A 63 -19.43 -0.13 2.40
CA VAL A 63 -19.53 -1.35 3.17
C VAL A 63 -19.51 -1.10 4.68
N SER A 64 -18.97 0.03 5.12
CA SER A 64 -18.92 0.46 6.52
C SER A 64 -20.04 1.41 6.92
N ASP A 65 -21.00 1.66 6.01
CA ASP A 65 -22.13 2.56 6.21
C ASP A 65 -21.71 4.00 6.55
N ASN A 66 -20.67 4.51 5.88
CA ASN A 66 -20.07 5.84 6.04
C ASN A 66 -19.46 6.15 7.43
N THR A 67 -19.33 5.15 8.29
CA THR A 67 -18.90 5.42 9.68
C THR A 67 -17.39 5.41 9.87
N ASP A 68 -16.61 4.72 9.03
CA ASP A 68 -15.23 4.35 9.41
C ASP A 68 -14.13 4.57 8.36
N SER A 69 -14.41 5.06 7.15
CA SER A 69 -13.37 5.11 6.10
C SER A 69 -12.19 6.03 6.45
N ASN A 70 -12.46 7.10 7.20
CA ASN A 70 -11.40 8.03 7.63
C ASN A 70 -10.48 7.45 8.72
N MET A 71 -10.88 6.36 9.36
CA MET A 71 -10.05 5.65 10.31
C MET A 71 -9.00 4.76 9.62
N TYR A 72 -9.15 4.51 8.32
CA TYR A 72 -8.25 3.62 7.58
C TYR A 72 -7.28 4.42 6.72
N SER A 73 -6.01 4.04 6.79
CA SER A 73 -4.93 4.62 5.99
C SER A 73 -3.96 3.53 5.56
N PHE A 74 -3.14 3.84 4.56
CA PHE A 74 -2.08 2.94 4.11
C PHE A 74 -0.73 3.49 4.54
N ASP A 75 0.11 2.61 5.06
CA ASP A 75 1.51 2.94 5.31
C ASP A 75 2.32 2.96 4.00
N ILE A 76 3.61 3.24 4.13
CA ILE A 76 4.55 3.29 3.00
C ILE A 76 4.77 1.94 2.31
N HIS A 77 4.39 0.84 2.98
CA HIS A 77 4.49 -0.53 2.47
C HIS A 77 3.15 -1.06 1.95
N ASN A 78 2.12 -0.20 1.82
CA ASN A 78 0.75 -0.55 1.47
C ASN A 78 0.04 -1.47 2.50
N ASN A 79 0.50 -1.49 3.74
CA ASN A 79 -0.26 -2.14 4.79
C ASN A 79 -1.41 -1.25 5.19
N LEU A 80 -2.59 -1.83 5.29
CA LEU A 80 -3.78 -1.14 5.78
C LEU A 80 -3.69 -1.01 7.31
N LEU A 81 -3.79 0.22 7.77
CA LEU A 81 -3.79 0.59 9.19
C LEU A 81 -5.16 1.16 9.57
N LYS A 82 -5.65 0.80 10.76
CA LYS A 82 -6.81 1.42 11.37
C LYS A 82 -6.36 2.36 12.48
N ASN A 83 -6.82 3.62 12.45
CA ASN A 83 -6.60 4.56 13.53
C ASN A 83 -7.73 4.41 14.57
N GLU A 84 -7.38 3.99 15.77
CA GLU A 84 -8.29 3.93 16.92
C GLU A 84 -7.78 4.89 17.99
N ALA A 85 -8.50 5.98 18.22
CA ALA A 85 -8.16 7.00 19.23
C ALA A 85 -6.72 7.55 19.12
N GLY A 86 -6.22 7.75 17.90
CA GLY A 86 -4.86 8.26 17.64
C GLY A 86 -3.77 7.18 17.59
N GLN A 87 -4.12 5.92 17.80
CA GLN A 87 -3.20 4.80 17.66
C GLN A 87 -3.47 4.04 16.35
N TYR A 88 -2.41 3.80 15.57
CA TYR A 88 -2.50 3.01 14.34
C TYR A 88 -2.31 1.53 14.65
N ARG A 89 -3.31 0.71 14.29
CA ARG A 89 -3.25 -0.75 14.39
C ARG A 89 -3.25 -1.37 13.01
N GLU A 90 -2.41 -2.36 12.82
CA GLU A 90 -2.42 -3.13 11.59
C GLU A 90 -3.70 -3.96 11.44
N ILE A 91 -4.15 -4.14 10.21
CA ILE A 91 -5.37 -4.90 9.87
C ILE A 91 -5.37 -6.33 10.45
N ARG A 92 -4.20 -6.93 10.68
CA ARG A 92 -4.08 -8.29 11.26
C ARG A 92 -4.72 -8.43 12.64
N PHE A 93 -4.91 -7.32 13.36
CA PHE A 93 -5.56 -7.31 14.68
C PHE A 93 -7.07 -7.08 14.62
N LEU A 94 -7.65 -6.90 13.44
CA LEU A 94 -9.09 -6.75 13.25
C LEU A 94 -9.81 -8.11 13.18
N SER A 95 -11.13 -8.10 13.29
CA SER A 95 -11.96 -9.29 13.11
C SER A 95 -11.81 -9.88 11.70
N SER A 96 -12.06 -11.19 11.54
CA SER A 96 -11.97 -11.85 10.23
C SER A 96 -12.88 -11.20 9.19
N GLY A 97 -14.14 -10.89 9.54
CA GLY A 97 -15.07 -10.23 8.63
C GLY A 97 -14.59 -8.84 8.18
N CYS A 98 -14.01 -8.04 9.09
CA CYS A 98 -13.46 -6.74 8.74
C CYS A 98 -12.25 -6.85 7.82
N LYS A 99 -11.38 -7.85 8.03
CA LYS A 99 -10.24 -8.13 7.16
C LYS A 99 -10.69 -8.50 5.75
N ASP A 100 -11.66 -9.40 5.65
CA ASP A 100 -12.18 -9.88 4.38
C ASP A 100 -12.85 -8.74 3.62
N LEU A 101 -13.64 -7.91 4.30
CA LEU A 101 -14.30 -6.75 3.72
C LEU A 101 -13.30 -5.72 3.19
N ALA A 102 -12.30 -5.37 4.01
CA ALA A 102 -11.24 -4.46 3.59
C ALA A 102 -10.40 -5.06 2.45
N GLY A 103 -10.13 -6.37 2.49
CA GLY A 103 -9.42 -7.07 1.41
C GLY A 103 -10.17 -7.03 0.09
N ILE A 104 -11.50 -7.19 0.10
CA ILE A 104 -12.34 -7.08 -1.10
C ILE A 104 -12.34 -5.66 -1.64
N CYS A 105 -12.53 -4.65 -0.78
CA CYS A 105 -12.47 -3.24 -1.18
C CYS A 105 -11.11 -2.87 -1.81
N MET A 106 -10.02 -3.40 -1.24
CA MET A 106 -8.68 -3.19 -1.78
C MET A 106 -8.51 -3.79 -3.17
N ARG A 107 -8.94 -5.04 -3.36
CA ARG A 107 -8.87 -5.70 -4.68
C ARG A 107 -9.64 -4.92 -5.73
N PHE A 108 -10.86 -4.47 -5.44
CA PHE A 108 -11.63 -3.65 -6.37
C PHE A 108 -11.00 -2.28 -6.61
N ALA A 109 -10.39 -1.66 -5.60
CA ALA A 109 -9.66 -0.41 -5.76
C ALA A 109 -8.46 -0.57 -6.70
N PHE A 110 -7.72 -1.67 -6.59
CA PHE A 110 -6.65 -2.00 -7.54
C PHE A 110 -7.18 -2.20 -8.96
N ILE A 111 -8.23 -3.02 -9.14
CA ILE A 111 -8.83 -3.28 -10.45
C ILE A 111 -9.27 -1.96 -11.10
N ASP A 112 -10.00 -1.11 -10.36
CA ASP A 112 -10.50 0.17 -10.89
C ASP A 112 -9.37 1.16 -11.22
N SER A 113 -8.26 1.08 -10.51
CA SER A 113 -7.08 1.92 -10.75
C SER A 113 -6.22 1.44 -11.91
N MET A 114 -6.12 0.13 -12.12
CA MET A 114 -5.30 -0.48 -13.17
C MET A 114 -6.01 -0.52 -14.52
N TYR A 115 -7.32 -0.78 -14.53
CA TYR A 115 -8.10 -0.99 -15.75
C TYR A 115 -9.02 0.20 -16.04
N LYS A 116 -8.48 1.26 -16.65
CA LYS A 116 -9.24 2.48 -16.97
C LYS A 116 -10.15 2.29 -18.18
N ASP A 117 -9.61 1.73 -19.26
CA ASP A 117 -10.29 1.67 -20.56
C ASP A 117 -10.95 0.31 -20.83
N LYS A 118 -10.24 -0.78 -20.59
CA LYS A 118 -10.74 -2.14 -20.81
C LYS A 118 -11.04 -2.79 -19.46
N LYS A 119 -12.33 -2.91 -19.14
CA LYS A 119 -12.77 -3.49 -17.87
C LYS A 119 -12.72 -5.03 -17.95
N PRO A 120 -11.99 -5.71 -17.05
CA PRO A 120 -12.01 -7.18 -16.98
C PRO A 120 -13.35 -7.66 -16.44
N PHE A 121 -13.69 -8.92 -16.70
CA PHE A 121 -14.73 -9.59 -15.93
C PHE A 121 -14.15 -10.06 -14.58
N ILE A 122 -15.01 -10.16 -13.59
CA ILE A 122 -14.63 -10.47 -12.20
C ILE A 122 -15.36 -11.73 -11.77
N ILE A 123 -14.64 -12.68 -11.21
CA ILE A 123 -15.20 -13.89 -10.63
C ILE A 123 -15.08 -13.79 -9.11
N LEU A 124 -16.18 -13.95 -8.41
CA LEU A 124 -16.29 -14.01 -6.97
C LEU A 124 -16.81 -15.37 -6.56
N ASP A 125 -16.00 -16.15 -5.86
CA ASP A 125 -16.36 -17.46 -5.36
C ASP A 125 -16.52 -17.40 -3.85
N ASP A 126 -17.75 -17.46 -3.39
CA ASP A 126 -18.23 -17.37 -2.01
C ASP A 126 -17.46 -16.31 -1.16
N PRO A 127 -17.43 -15.04 -1.60
CA PRO A 127 -16.51 -14.02 -1.07
C PRO A 127 -16.84 -13.57 0.36
N PHE A 128 -18.01 -13.96 0.93
CA PHE A 128 -18.54 -13.42 2.19
C PHE A 128 -18.70 -14.48 3.27
N VAL A 129 -17.83 -15.49 3.29
CA VAL A 129 -17.94 -16.65 4.22
C VAL A 129 -17.91 -16.23 5.69
N ASN A 130 -17.09 -15.27 6.06
CA ASN A 130 -16.85 -14.85 7.45
C ASN A 130 -17.62 -13.58 7.84
N MET A 131 -18.68 -13.23 7.10
CA MET A 131 -19.42 -11.99 7.33
C MET A 131 -20.79 -12.26 7.93
N ASP A 132 -21.24 -11.37 8.80
CA ASP A 132 -22.61 -11.33 9.31
C ASP A 132 -23.59 -10.78 8.25
N THR A 133 -24.88 -10.92 8.50
CA THR A 133 -25.93 -10.53 7.56
C THR A 133 -25.89 -9.02 7.23
N PHE A 134 -25.54 -8.18 8.19
CA PHE A 134 -25.44 -6.73 7.96
C PHE A 134 -24.30 -6.40 7.02
N SER A 135 -23.12 -6.94 7.27
CA SER A 135 -21.93 -6.79 6.43
C SER A 135 -22.14 -7.34 5.01
N ILE A 136 -22.85 -8.47 4.87
CA ILE A 136 -23.21 -9.05 3.57
C ILE A 136 -24.08 -8.09 2.78
N ASN A 137 -25.13 -7.51 3.38
CA ASN A 137 -26.01 -6.56 2.70
C ASN A 137 -25.26 -5.34 2.17
N ASN A 138 -24.34 -4.81 2.96
CA ASN A 138 -23.50 -3.68 2.55
C ASN A 138 -22.52 -4.08 1.44
N ALA A 139 -21.94 -5.29 1.53
CA ALA A 139 -21.08 -5.83 0.48
C ALA A 139 -21.86 -6.04 -0.83
N HIS A 140 -23.11 -6.47 -0.78
CA HIS A 140 -23.98 -6.57 -1.96
C HIS A 140 -24.20 -5.21 -2.63
N ARG A 141 -24.42 -4.13 -1.86
CA ARG A 141 -24.52 -2.76 -2.40
C ARG A 141 -23.23 -2.35 -3.16
N LEU A 142 -22.06 -2.75 -2.63
CA LEU A 142 -20.80 -2.50 -3.32
C LEU A 142 -20.74 -3.28 -4.64
N ILE A 143 -21.13 -4.57 -4.65
CA ILE A 143 -21.13 -5.38 -5.86
C ILE A 143 -22.11 -4.81 -6.90
N GLU A 144 -23.31 -4.40 -6.51
CA GLU A 144 -24.28 -3.75 -7.39
C GLU A 144 -23.72 -2.46 -8.03
N LYS A 145 -23.01 -1.64 -7.24
CA LYS A 145 -22.33 -0.45 -7.76
C LYS A 145 -21.26 -0.83 -8.78
N LEU A 146 -20.47 -1.87 -8.50
CA LEU A 146 -19.41 -2.34 -9.39
C LEU A 146 -19.97 -3.03 -10.64
N ALA A 147 -21.08 -3.73 -10.55
CA ALA A 147 -21.75 -4.39 -11.67
C ALA A 147 -22.23 -3.40 -12.76
N LYS A 148 -22.37 -2.12 -12.44
CA LYS A 148 -22.61 -1.06 -13.44
C LYS A 148 -21.41 -0.80 -14.35
N LYS A 149 -20.20 -1.22 -13.92
CA LYS A 149 -18.94 -1.00 -14.64
C LYS A 149 -18.27 -2.29 -15.10
N TYR A 150 -18.52 -3.40 -14.41
CA TYR A 150 -17.84 -4.68 -14.61
C TYR A 150 -18.86 -5.80 -14.79
N GLN A 151 -18.55 -6.76 -15.63
CA GLN A 151 -19.25 -8.04 -15.62
C GLN A 151 -18.76 -8.84 -14.42
N ILE A 152 -19.68 -9.18 -13.51
CA ILE A 152 -19.37 -9.93 -12.29
C ILE A 152 -20.09 -11.29 -12.35
N LEU A 153 -19.30 -12.36 -12.18
CA LEU A 153 -19.79 -13.72 -11.97
C LEU A 153 -19.68 -14.01 -10.46
N TYR A 154 -20.82 -14.13 -9.82
CA TYR A 154 -20.90 -14.35 -8.39
C TYR A 154 -21.39 -15.77 -8.10
N PHE A 155 -20.56 -16.56 -7.42
CA PHE A 155 -20.88 -17.92 -7.00
C PHE A 155 -21.02 -17.97 -5.49
N THR A 156 -22.03 -18.68 -4.98
CA THR A 156 -22.20 -18.95 -3.55
C THR A 156 -22.92 -20.26 -3.36
N CYS A 157 -22.55 -21.01 -2.33
CA CYS A 157 -23.20 -22.25 -1.90
C CYS A 157 -24.29 -22.01 -0.82
N HIS A 158 -24.50 -20.77 -0.38
CA HIS A 158 -25.43 -20.43 0.70
C HIS A 158 -26.54 -19.49 0.23
N ASN A 159 -27.79 -19.89 0.44
CA ASN A 159 -28.96 -19.07 0.10
C ASN A 159 -29.00 -17.71 0.80
N SER A 160 -28.44 -17.62 2.02
CA SER A 160 -28.37 -16.37 2.77
C SER A 160 -27.42 -15.32 2.16
N ARG A 161 -26.58 -15.72 1.22
CA ARG A 161 -25.58 -14.88 0.55
C ARG A 161 -25.93 -14.61 -0.92
N THR A 162 -27.06 -15.13 -1.41
CA THR A 162 -27.53 -14.84 -2.78
C THR A 162 -27.92 -13.39 -2.90
N MET A 163 -27.49 -12.76 -3.98
CA MET A 163 -27.97 -11.42 -4.38
C MET A 163 -29.43 -11.56 -4.87
N LYS A 164 -30.29 -10.68 -4.38
CA LYS A 164 -31.71 -10.63 -4.79
C LYS A 164 -31.89 -9.63 -5.91
#